data_ffa911ee5e24fa1de4aba14d06e757f2
#
_entry.id   ffa911ee5e24fa1de4aba14d06e757f2
#
_cell.length_a   1.000
_cell.length_b   1.000
_cell.length_c   1.000
_cell.angle_alpha   90.00
_cell.angle_beta   90.00
_cell.angle_gamma   90.00
#
_symmetry.space_group_name_H-M   'P 1'
#
loop_
_entity.id
_entity.type
_entity.pdbx_description
1 polymer ?
#
loop_
_entity_poly.entity_id
_entity_poly.type
_entity_poly.pdbx_seq_one_letter_code
_entity_poly.pdbx_strand_id
1 'polypeptide(L)'
;MKKELITFRNPKSPISETFRTLRTNIQFMNVNKRMKTLLITSTLPGEGKSWVASNLAITFAQAGKQVILIDADMRKARQYSIFGVSPRPGLANYLAENDKNAELSDMEKYVQRTEIEGLYVISAGNVPPNPSELLITPQMQRLLDKLSSQCDIIIVDAPPCELVTDAVILSRIVDSTIVVTAHKFTKKANLQKTIKSIKNVGGRIAGVVLNKVPIDAKKYEKSYYYGSQLTTTRGKREAGRAVSKKDFFEEEHKKPVEDKVKIEKEVVKNEKTEEPKQNEKVENDMPDKTQEILRQVNEYLQQERNNLNDTKRDN
;
A
#
# COMPACT_ATOMS: atom_id res chain seq x y z
N MET A 1 -1.64 -17.57 15.68
CA MET A 1 -1.01 -16.49 14.92
C MET A 1 -0.04 -17.06 13.88
N LYS A 2 -0.21 -16.72 12.63
CA LYS A 2 0.44 -17.41 11.51
C LYS A 2 1.85 -16.93 11.24
N LYS A 3 2.67 -17.82 10.61
CA LYS A 3 4.06 -17.54 10.18
C LYS A 3 4.19 -16.30 9.28
N GLU A 4 3.08 -15.77 8.78
CA GLU A 4 3.01 -14.66 7.83
C GLU A 4 3.33 -13.29 8.43
N LEU A 5 3.22 -13.09 9.76
CA LEU A 5 3.45 -11.81 10.43
C LEU A 5 4.91 -11.64 10.87
N ILE A 6 5.83 -11.55 9.90
CA ILE A 6 7.28 -11.50 10.16
C ILE A 6 7.67 -10.26 10.99
N THR A 7 7.05 -9.10 10.74
CA THR A 7 7.34 -7.85 11.44
C THR A 7 6.95 -7.89 12.93
N PHE A 8 5.99 -8.74 13.29
CA PHE A 8 5.60 -8.99 14.67
C PHE A 8 6.44 -10.11 15.31
N ARG A 9 6.61 -11.25 14.63
CA ARG A 9 7.29 -12.42 15.19
C ARG A 9 8.81 -12.28 15.27
N ASN A 10 9.41 -11.62 14.29
CA ASN A 10 10.83 -11.37 14.25
C ASN A 10 11.11 -9.90 13.89
N PRO A 11 10.89 -8.97 14.85
CA PRO A 11 11.06 -7.54 14.61
C PRO A 11 12.47 -7.16 14.20
N LYS A 12 13.48 -7.96 14.56
CA LYS A 12 14.88 -7.71 14.24
C LYS A 12 15.34 -8.33 12.92
N SER A 13 14.44 -8.98 12.16
CA SER A 13 14.82 -9.57 10.88
C SER A 13 15.10 -8.50 9.82
N PRO A 14 15.98 -8.79 8.84
CA PRO A 14 16.21 -7.90 7.69
C PRO A 14 14.91 -7.55 6.93
N ILE A 15 13.98 -8.48 6.85
CA ILE A 15 12.67 -8.28 6.23
C ILE A 15 11.87 -7.23 7.02
N SER A 16 11.89 -7.30 8.34
CA SER A 16 11.21 -6.32 9.20
C SER A 16 11.78 -4.92 9.02
N GLU A 17 13.10 -4.78 8.84
CA GLU A 17 13.75 -3.51 8.52
C GLU A 17 13.31 -2.99 7.13
N THR A 18 13.16 -3.86 6.15
CA THR A 18 12.62 -3.46 4.83
C THR A 18 11.21 -2.86 4.95
N PHE A 19 10.36 -3.44 5.80
CA PHE A 19 9.03 -2.88 6.07
C PHE A 19 9.08 -1.54 6.82
N ARG A 20 10.01 -1.35 7.76
CA ARG A 20 10.21 -0.06 8.43
C ARG A 20 10.67 1.01 7.44
N THR A 21 11.58 0.65 6.54
CA THR A 21 12.02 1.53 5.44
C THR A 21 10.84 1.88 4.52
N LEU A 22 10.03 0.89 4.14
CA LEU A 22 8.83 1.13 3.32
C LEU A 22 7.86 2.08 4.03
N ARG A 23 7.56 1.86 5.31
CA ARG A 23 6.74 2.78 6.12
C ARG A 23 7.30 4.19 6.11
N THR A 24 8.61 4.34 6.37
CA THR A 24 9.30 5.64 6.41
C THR A 24 9.18 6.35 5.06
N ASN A 25 9.41 5.65 3.96
CA ASN A 25 9.24 6.21 2.61
C ASN A 25 7.80 6.69 2.37
N ILE A 26 6.79 5.91 2.77
CA ILE A 26 5.38 6.29 2.65
C ILE A 26 5.07 7.54 3.48
N GLN A 27 5.58 7.64 4.70
CA GLN A 27 5.40 8.81 5.56
C GLN A 27 6.00 10.08 4.96
N PHE A 28 7.18 9.98 4.33
CA PHE A 28 7.85 11.12 3.71
C PHE A 28 7.33 11.51 2.33
N MET A 29 6.67 10.62 1.61
CA MET A 29 6.04 10.96 0.33
C MET A 29 4.97 12.06 0.44
N ASN A 30 4.47 12.34 1.63
CA ASN A 30 3.30 13.19 1.87
C ASN A 30 3.57 14.36 2.82
N VAL A 31 4.72 15.00 2.70
CA VAL A 31 5.09 16.15 3.57
C VAL A 31 4.02 17.27 3.54
N ASN A 32 3.29 17.43 2.43
CA ASN A 32 2.30 18.51 2.25
C ASN A 32 0.82 18.08 2.38
N LYS A 33 0.51 16.78 2.45
CA LYS A 33 -0.88 16.27 2.64
C LYS A 33 -0.86 15.07 3.57
N ARG A 34 -1.66 15.14 4.64
CA ARG A 34 -1.85 13.99 5.55
C ARG A 34 -2.56 12.86 4.82
N MET A 35 -1.81 11.90 4.28
CA MET A 35 -2.38 10.67 3.74
C MET A 35 -3.00 9.85 4.87
N LYS A 36 -4.28 9.58 4.76
CA LYS A 36 -5.04 8.78 5.73
C LYS A 36 -5.37 7.39 5.19
N THR A 37 -5.48 7.24 3.88
CA THR A 37 -5.96 6.01 3.24
C THR A 37 -4.96 5.53 2.21
N LEU A 38 -4.52 4.26 2.35
CA LEU A 38 -3.53 3.61 1.49
C LEU A 38 -4.07 2.28 0.96
N LEU A 39 -4.24 2.19 -0.34
CA LEU A 39 -4.65 0.95 -1.01
C LEU A 39 -3.42 0.09 -1.32
N ILE A 40 -3.49 -1.19 -1.00
CA ILE A 40 -2.51 -2.19 -1.39
C ILE A 40 -3.19 -3.18 -2.35
N THR A 41 -2.69 -3.22 -3.56
CA THR A 41 -3.15 -4.18 -4.59
C THR A 41 -1.97 -4.84 -5.28
N SER A 42 -2.21 -5.70 -6.24
CA SER A 42 -1.18 -6.33 -7.06
C SER A 42 -1.63 -6.43 -8.51
N THR A 43 -0.69 -6.73 -9.39
CA THR A 43 -1.00 -6.99 -10.80
C THR A 43 -1.73 -8.33 -10.93
N LEU A 44 -1.13 -9.40 -10.39
CA LEU A 44 -1.60 -10.79 -10.50
C LEU A 44 -1.87 -11.41 -9.11
N PRO A 45 -2.63 -12.51 -9.06
CA PRO A 45 -2.77 -13.30 -7.85
C PRO A 45 -1.43 -13.86 -7.37
N GLY A 46 -1.27 -14.01 -6.05
CA GLY A 46 -0.09 -14.65 -5.49
C GLY A 46 1.15 -13.76 -5.39
N GLU A 47 1.12 -12.48 -5.74
CA GLU A 47 2.26 -11.56 -5.62
C GLU A 47 2.53 -11.12 -4.17
N GLY A 48 1.62 -11.39 -3.25
CA GLY A 48 1.82 -11.17 -1.81
C GLY A 48 1.24 -9.86 -1.29
N LYS A 49 0.26 -9.26 -1.97
CA LYS A 49 -0.43 -8.03 -1.57
C LYS A 49 -0.89 -8.05 -0.10
N SER A 50 -1.65 -9.10 0.30
CA SER A 50 -2.18 -9.22 1.66
C SER A 50 -1.08 -9.40 2.71
N TRP A 51 0.00 -10.08 2.37
CA TRP A 51 1.18 -10.21 3.23
C TRP A 51 1.90 -8.86 3.40
N VAL A 52 2.02 -8.08 2.31
CA VAL A 52 2.58 -6.73 2.37
C VAL A 52 1.68 -5.81 3.19
N ALA A 53 0.37 -5.83 2.97
CA ALA A 53 -0.60 -5.03 3.71
C ALA A 53 -0.56 -5.31 5.21
N SER A 54 -0.56 -6.59 5.61
CA SER A 54 -0.50 -7.01 7.02
C SER A 54 0.78 -6.54 7.70
N ASN A 55 1.94 -6.82 7.11
CA ASN A 55 3.23 -6.47 7.71
C ASN A 55 3.49 -4.96 7.74
N LEU A 56 3.02 -4.22 6.72
CA LEU A 56 3.06 -2.77 6.72
C LEU A 56 2.19 -2.16 7.83
N ALA A 57 0.95 -2.67 7.99
CA ALA A 57 0.03 -2.24 9.05
C ALA A 57 0.66 -2.42 10.45
N ILE A 58 1.31 -3.56 10.67
CA ILE A 58 2.04 -3.83 11.91
C ILE A 58 3.15 -2.80 12.16
N THR A 59 3.92 -2.45 11.13
CA THR A 59 5.02 -1.48 11.33
C THR A 59 4.52 -0.07 11.64
N PHE A 60 3.35 0.32 11.12
CA PHE A 60 2.71 1.58 11.53
C PHE A 60 2.24 1.52 12.98
N ALA A 61 1.59 0.45 13.41
CA ALA A 61 1.15 0.26 14.79
C ALA A 61 2.34 0.24 15.77
N GLN A 62 3.42 -0.47 15.44
CA GLN A 62 4.68 -0.46 16.21
C GLN A 62 5.33 0.91 16.31
N ALA A 63 4.99 1.85 15.43
CA ALA A 63 5.42 3.25 15.51
C ALA A 63 4.43 4.14 16.29
N GLY A 64 3.53 3.55 17.08
CA GLY A 64 2.55 4.27 17.93
C GLY A 64 1.37 4.83 17.16
N LYS A 65 1.10 4.37 15.93
CA LYS A 65 -0.04 4.81 15.12
C LYS A 65 -1.27 3.95 15.37
N GLN A 66 -2.45 4.59 15.38
CA GLN A 66 -3.73 3.90 15.32
C GLN A 66 -4.00 3.49 13.86
N VAL A 67 -4.06 2.19 13.61
CA VAL A 67 -4.13 1.63 12.26
C VAL A 67 -5.39 0.79 12.10
N ILE A 68 -6.11 1.00 11.01
CA ILE A 68 -7.20 0.11 10.60
C ILE A 68 -6.81 -0.56 9.29
N LEU A 69 -6.79 -1.89 9.29
CA LEU A 69 -6.59 -2.70 8.09
C LEU A 69 -7.93 -3.23 7.62
N ILE A 70 -8.33 -2.88 6.40
CA ILE A 70 -9.58 -3.31 5.78
C ILE A 70 -9.28 -4.40 4.75
N ASP A 71 -9.90 -5.56 4.88
CA ASP A 71 -9.88 -6.62 3.87
C ASP A 71 -10.98 -6.35 2.84
N ALA A 72 -10.61 -5.71 1.73
CA ALA A 72 -11.52 -5.45 0.62
C ALA A 72 -11.46 -6.53 -0.48
N ASP A 73 -10.66 -7.59 -0.31
CA ASP A 73 -10.70 -8.77 -1.17
C ASP A 73 -11.85 -9.70 -0.74
N MET A 74 -13.09 -9.28 -0.99
CA MET A 74 -14.29 -10.04 -0.65
C MET A 74 -14.38 -11.38 -1.38
N ARG A 75 -13.53 -11.60 -2.40
CA ARG A 75 -13.50 -12.83 -3.20
C ARG A 75 -12.58 -13.89 -2.60
N LYS A 76 -11.45 -13.45 -2.02
CA LYS A 76 -10.43 -14.30 -1.40
C LYS A 76 -9.88 -13.66 -0.13
N ALA A 77 -10.78 -13.38 0.81
CA ALA A 77 -10.46 -12.79 2.10
C ALA A 77 -9.36 -13.55 2.83
N ARG A 78 -8.41 -12.84 3.40
CA ARG A 78 -7.26 -13.43 4.10
C ARG A 78 -6.95 -12.79 5.45
N GLN A 79 -7.30 -11.53 5.66
CA GLN A 79 -6.86 -10.78 6.84
C GLN A 79 -7.42 -11.39 8.14
N TYR A 80 -8.69 -11.85 8.14
CA TYR A 80 -9.29 -12.52 9.30
C TYR A 80 -8.45 -13.72 9.75
N SER A 81 -7.96 -14.50 8.80
CA SER A 81 -7.20 -15.70 9.09
C SER A 81 -5.73 -15.41 9.42
N ILE A 82 -5.16 -14.31 8.92
CA ILE A 82 -3.82 -13.84 9.24
C ILE A 82 -3.76 -13.33 10.68
N PHE A 83 -4.73 -12.53 11.09
CA PHE A 83 -4.78 -11.94 12.42
C PHE A 83 -5.54 -12.76 13.47
N GLY A 84 -6.25 -13.81 13.07
CA GLY A 84 -7.02 -14.65 13.98
C GLY A 84 -8.28 -13.99 14.51
N VAL A 85 -8.85 -13.06 13.76
CA VAL A 85 -10.11 -12.38 14.08
C VAL A 85 -11.30 -13.07 13.41
N SER A 86 -12.53 -12.69 13.77
CA SER A 86 -13.74 -13.25 13.17
C SER A 86 -13.85 -12.88 11.68
N PRO A 87 -14.23 -13.82 10.79
CA PRO A 87 -14.49 -13.50 9.40
C PRO A 87 -15.75 -12.65 9.20
N ARG A 88 -16.66 -12.58 10.19
CA ARG A 88 -17.97 -11.91 10.12
C ARG A 88 -18.35 -11.29 11.47
N PRO A 89 -19.15 -10.19 11.46
CA PRO A 89 -19.47 -9.35 10.30
C PRO A 89 -18.23 -8.63 9.79
N GLY A 90 -18.30 -8.08 8.55
CA GLY A 90 -17.19 -7.38 7.93
C GLY A 90 -17.63 -6.37 6.87
N LEU A 91 -16.70 -5.95 6.02
CA LEU A 91 -16.89 -4.89 5.03
C LEU A 91 -18.13 -5.10 4.15
N ALA A 92 -18.30 -6.30 3.57
CA ALA A 92 -19.45 -6.60 2.73
C ALA A 92 -20.77 -6.46 3.48
N ASN A 93 -20.82 -6.85 4.76
CA ASN A 93 -22.00 -6.69 5.59
C ASN A 93 -22.34 -5.22 5.80
N TYR A 94 -21.34 -4.40 6.15
CA TYR A 94 -21.51 -2.96 6.31
C TYR A 94 -22.00 -2.28 5.03
N LEU A 95 -21.41 -2.60 3.87
CA LEU A 95 -21.76 -1.98 2.61
C LEU A 95 -23.14 -2.40 2.10
N ALA A 96 -23.62 -3.60 2.47
CA ALA A 96 -24.94 -4.10 2.13
C ALA A 96 -26.06 -3.54 3.04
N GLU A 97 -25.72 -3.06 4.23
CA GLU A 97 -26.67 -2.40 5.12
C GLU A 97 -27.00 -1.01 4.55
N ASN A 98 -28.21 -0.86 4.00
CA ASN A 98 -28.70 0.38 3.38
C ASN A 98 -29.03 1.49 4.38
N ASP A 99 -28.56 1.42 5.60
CA ASP A 99 -28.88 2.42 6.60
C ASP A 99 -28.08 3.70 6.36
N LYS A 100 -28.76 4.68 5.76
CA LYS A 100 -28.20 6.03 5.52
C LYS A 100 -27.85 6.75 6.83
N ASN A 101 -28.35 6.28 7.96
CA ASN A 101 -28.22 6.90 9.28
C ASN A 101 -27.39 6.06 10.26
N ALA A 102 -26.64 5.03 9.79
CA ALA A 102 -25.80 4.23 10.67
C ALA A 102 -24.84 5.15 11.45
N GLU A 103 -25.09 5.27 12.75
CA GLU A 103 -24.26 6.06 13.66
C GLU A 103 -22.87 5.44 13.85
N LEU A 104 -21.93 6.22 14.37
CA LEU A 104 -20.57 5.73 14.67
C LEU A 104 -20.57 4.51 15.60
N SER A 105 -21.54 4.41 16.51
CA SER A 105 -21.75 3.27 17.43
C SER A 105 -21.90 1.94 16.70
N ASP A 106 -22.48 1.93 15.50
CA ASP A 106 -22.64 0.71 14.71
C ASP A 106 -21.35 0.21 14.05
N MET A 107 -20.32 1.06 13.98
CA MET A 107 -19.03 0.68 13.40
C MET A 107 -18.25 -0.28 14.30
N GLU A 108 -18.46 -0.25 15.61
CA GLU A 108 -17.75 -1.10 16.58
C GLU A 108 -17.97 -2.59 16.31
N LYS A 109 -19.09 -2.98 15.76
CA LYS A 109 -19.38 -4.39 15.42
C LYS A 109 -18.53 -4.92 14.26
N TYR A 110 -17.94 -4.02 13.43
CA TYR A 110 -17.12 -4.40 12.27
C TYR A 110 -15.64 -4.28 12.52
N VAL A 111 -15.23 -3.38 13.44
CA VAL A 111 -13.83 -3.08 13.76
C VAL A 111 -13.37 -4.01 14.87
N GLN A 112 -12.49 -4.95 14.56
CA GLN A 112 -12.01 -5.96 15.48
C GLN A 112 -10.60 -5.64 15.96
N ARG A 113 -10.37 -5.74 17.27
CA ARG A 113 -9.02 -5.64 17.87
C ARG A 113 -8.19 -6.85 17.47
N THR A 114 -6.90 -6.61 17.24
CA THR A 114 -5.91 -7.67 17.09
C THR A 114 -5.08 -7.83 18.37
N GLU A 115 -4.19 -8.83 18.41
CA GLU A 115 -3.19 -8.97 19.48
C GLU A 115 -2.11 -7.87 19.43
N ILE A 116 -2.09 -7.05 18.37
CA ILE A 116 -1.11 -5.99 18.16
C ILE A 116 -1.74 -4.67 18.59
N GLU A 117 -1.14 -4.04 19.60
CA GLU A 117 -1.59 -2.76 20.11
C GLU A 117 -1.65 -1.71 18.99
N GLY A 118 -2.74 -0.94 18.93
CA GLY A 118 -2.96 0.08 17.93
C GLY A 118 -3.37 -0.44 16.55
N LEU A 119 -3.53 -1.78 16.36
CA LEU A 119 -3.96 -2.36 15.08
C LEU A 119 -5.32 -3.02 15.19
N TYR A 120 -6.23 -2.57 14.33
CA TYR A 120 -7.58 -3.09 14.17
C TYR A 120 -7.78 -3.63 12.76
N VAL A 121 -8.69 -4.60 12.63
CA VAL A 121 -9.02 -5.23 11.34
C VAL A 121 -10.53 -5.16 11.09
N ILE A 122 -10.90 -4.78 9.87
CA ILE A 122 -12.23 -5.01 9.31
C ILE A 122 -12.10 -6.17 8.33
N SER A 123 -12.68 -7.31 8.67
CA SER A 123 -12.71 -8.49 7.80
C SER A 123 -13.54 -8.23 6.55
N ALA A 124 -13.38 -9.02 5.49
CA ALA A 124 -14.16 -8.87 4.26
C ALA A 124 -15.67 -9.12 4.47
N GLY A 125 -16.02 -9.97 5.44
CA GLY A 125 -17.41 -10.33 5.72
C GLY A 125 -17.94 -11.45 4.83
N ASN A 126 -19.25 -11.41 4.54
CA ASN A 126 -19.87 -12.36 3.64
C ASN A 126 -19.42 -12.13 2.19
N VAL A 127 -19.25 -13.19 1.41
CA VAL A 127 -18.97 -13.07 -0.02
C VAL A 127 -20.24 -12.58 -0.74
N PRO A 128 -20.26 -11.34 -1.25
CA PRO A 128 -21.43 -10.85 -1.96
C PRO A 128 -21.44 -11.35 -3.40
N PRO A 129 -22.60 -11.37 -4.08
CA PRO A 129 -22.67 -11.73 -5.49
C PRO A 129 -21.87 -10.75 -6.38
N ASN A 130 -21.93 -9.46 -6.08
CA ASN A 130 -21.34 -8.37 -6.86
C ASN A 130 -20.44 -7.46 -6.00
N PRO A 131 -19.21 -7.88 -5.66
CA PRO A 131 -18.30 -7.09 -4.83
C PRO A 131 -18.02 -5.68 -5.39
N SER A 132 -17.77 -5.58 -6.69
CA SER A 132 -17.43 -4.30 -7.35
C SER A 132 -18.56 -3.26 -7.20
N GLU A 133 -19.82 -3.70 -7.31
CA GLU A 133 -20.98 -2.81 -7.14
C GLU A 133 -21.12 -2.29 -5.71
N LEU A 134 -20.78 -3.09 -4.71
CA LEU A 134 -20.77 -2.63 -3.32
C LEU A 134 -19.65 -1.60 -3.07
N LEU A 135 -18.47 -1.82 -3.66
CA LEU A 135 -17.32 -0.93 -3.48
C LEU A 135 -17.50 0.44 -4.15
N ILE A 136 -18.36 0.53 -5.16
CA ILE A 136 -18.64 1.79 -5.86
C ILE A 136 -19.68 2.66 -5.12
N THR A 137 -20.39 2.09 -4.15
CA THR A 137 -21.44 2.79 -3.43
C THR A 137 -20.89 3.92 -2.56
N PRO A 138 -21.68 4.99 -2.31
CA PRO A 138 -21.28 6.06 -1.40
C PRO A 138 -20.93 5.59 0.01
N GLN A 139 -21.44 4.42 0.41
CA GLN A 139 -21.16 3.83 1.72
C GLN A 139 -19.67 3.56 1.92
N MET A 140 -18.95 3.13 0.87
CA MET A 140 -17.51 2.90 0.97
C MET A 140 -16.74 4.19 1.25
N GLN A 141 -17.07 5.29 0.57
CA GLN A 141 -16.48 6.60 0.84
C GLN A 141 -16.79 7.05 2.27
N ARG A 142 -18.07 6.99 2.67
CA ARG A 142 -18.49 7.36 4.04
C ARG A 142 -17.78 6.54 5.11
N LEU A 143 -17.55 5.25 4.86
CA LEU A 143 -16.77 4.39 5.75
C LEU A 143 -15.35 4.93 5.94
N LEU A 144 -14.64 5.21 4.83
CA LEU A 144 -13.28 5.73 4.87
C LEU A 144 -13.22 7.09 5.57
N ASP A 145 -14.16 7.98 5.31
CA ASP A 145 -14.23 9.32 5.92
C ASP A 145 -14.45 9.21 7.45
N LYS A 146 -15.41 8.39 7.88
CA LYS A 146 -15.67 8.14 9.31
C LYS A 146 -14.44 7.57 10.02
N LEU A 147 -13.83 6.53 9.47
CA LEU A 147 -12.65 5.89 10.06
C LEU A 147 -11.44 6.82 10.06
N SER A 148 -11.28 7.67 9.04
CA SER A 148 -10.16 8.62 8.95
C SER A 148 -10.14 9.65 10.08
N SER A 149 -11.30 9.93 10.70
CA SER A 149 -11.37 10.81 11.87
C SER A 149 -10.91 10.13 13.15
N GLN A 150 -10.90 8.80 13.21
CA GLN A 150 -10.66 8.00 14.42
C GLN A 150 -9.29 7.33 14.45
N CYS A 151 -8.57 7.28 13.31
CA CYS A 151 -7.28 6.63 13.24
C CYS A 151 -6.22 7.49 12.52
N ASP A 152 -4.97 7.08 12.61
CA ASP A 152 -3.86 7.75 11.92
C ASP A 152 -3.76 7.32 10.45
N ILE A 153 -4.02 6.04 10.16
CA ILE A 153 -3.94 5.48 8.81
C ILE A 153 -4.87 4.29 8.62
N ILE A 154 -5.50 4.24 7.46
CA ILE A 154 -6.29 3.11 6.96
C ILE A 154 -5.50 2.44 5.84
N ILE A 155 -5.28 1.14 5.95
CA ILE A 155 -4.70 0.31 4.89
C ILE A 155 -5.79 -0.59 4.33
N VAL A 156 -5.98 -0.55 3.01
CA VAL A 156 -7.02 -1.34 2.32
C VAL A 156 -6.34 -2.41 1.48
N ASP A 157 -6.54 -3.68 1.81
CA ASP A 157 -6.06 -4.83 1.02
C ASP A 157 -7.10 -5.19 -0.04
N ALA A 158 -6.81 -4.95 -1.31
CA ALA A 158 -7.73 -5.17 -2.42
C ALA A 158 -7.27 -6.28 -3.37
N PRO A 159 -8.17 -6.92 -4.14
CA PRO A 159 -7.82 -7.98 -5.08
C PRO A 159 -6.89 -7.49 -6.20
N PRO A 160 -6.28 -8.41 -6.97
CA PRO A 160 -5.40 -8.06 -8.09
C PRO A 160 -6.12 -7.32 -9.23
N CYS A 161 -5.50 -6.28 -9.78
CA CYS A 161 -6.09 -5.41 -10.81
C CYS A 161 -6.37 -6.08 -12.15
N GLU A 162 -5.60 -7.11 -12.53
CA GLU A 162 -5.83 -7.79 -13.83
C GLU A 162 -7.04 -8.71 -13.84
N LEU A 163 -7.53 -9.11 -12.67
CA LEU A 163 -8.65 -10.04 -12.58
C LEU A 163 -10.00 -9.37 -12.44
N VAL A 164 -10.03 -8.25 -11.71
CA VAL A 164 -11.27 -7.56 -11.33
C VAL A 164 -11.03 -6.06 -11.18
N THR A 165 -12.11 -5.28 -11.28
CA THR A 165 -12.06 -3.81 -11.21
C THR A 165 -12.03 -3.25 -9.79
N ASP A 166 -12.22 -4.08 -8.78
CA ASP A 166 -12.36 -3.71 -7.36
C ASP A 166 -11.25 -2.75 -6.89
N ALA A 167 -9.98 -3.10 -7.16
CA ALA A 167 -8.85 -2.26 -6.77
C ALA A 167 -8.76 -0.95 -7.59
N VAL A 168 -9.19 -0.97 -8.85
CA VAL A 168 -9.24 0.23 -9.70
C VAL A 168 -10.31 1.20 -9.17
N ILE A 169 -11.49 0.70 -8.77
CA ILE A 169 -12.56 1.47 -8.13
C ILE A 169 -12.03 2.10 -6.84
N LEU A 170 -11.47 1.30 -5.94
CA LEU A 170 -10.95 1.76 -4.66
C LEU A 170 -9.83 2.79 -4.82
N SER A 171 -8.98 2.66 -5.85
CA SER A 171 -7.88 3.60 -6.09
C SER A 171 -8.33 5.04 -6.33
N ARG A 172 -9.58 5.23 -6.73
CA ARG A 172 -10.18 6.54 -6.97
C ARG A 172 -10.52 7.27 -5.67
N ILE A 173 -10.91 6.53 -4.62
CA ILE A 173 -11.44 7.08 -3.38
C ILE A 173 -10.43 7.08 -2.23
N VAL A 174 -9.27 6.45 -2.39
CA VAL A 174 -8.18 6.49 -1.42
C VAL A 174 -7.17 7.57 -1.76
N ASP A 175 -6.36 8.00 -0.76
CA ASP A 175 -5.34 9.02 -0.98
C ASP A 175 -4.22 8.54 -1.91
N SER A 176 -3.84 7.26 -1.81
CA SER A 176 -2.78 6.71 -2.64
C SER A 176 -2.80 5.17 -2.72
N THR A 177 -2.15 4.62 -3.73
CA THR A 177 -2.10 3.19 -4.02
C THR A 177 -0.66 2.69 -4.11
N ILE A 178 -0.38 1.54 -3.51
CA ILE A 178 0.83 0.76 -3.74
C ILE A 178 0.48 -0.47 -4.58
N VAL A 179 1.23 -0.69 -5.65
CA VAL A 179 1.11 -1.88 -6.49
C VAL A 179 2.20 -2.87 -6.10
N VAL A 180 1.83 -4.04 -5.60
CA VAL A 180 2.76 -5.12 -5.27
C VAL A 180 3.00 -5.97 -6.50
N THR A 181 4.26 -6.27 -6.78
CA THR A 181 4.71 -7.16 -7.85
C THR A 181 5.64 -8.22 -7.30
N ALA A 182 5.82 -9.33 -8.01
CA ALA A 182 6.71 -10.40 -7.57
C ALA A 182 7.92 -10.55 -8.51
N HIS A 183 9.10 -10.68 -7.91
CA HIS A 183 10.36 -10.88 -8.63
C HIS A 183 10.29 -12.11 -9.55
N LYS A 184 10.76 -11.95 -10.80
CA LYS A 184 10.75 -12.98 -11.86
C LYS A 184 9.36 -13.60 -12.17
N PHE A 185 8.27 -13.00 -11.69
CA PHE A 185 6.91 -13.48 -11.92
C PHE A 185 6.08 -12.47 -12.70
N THR A 186 6.11 -11.18 -12.31
CA THR A 186 5.34 -10.13 -12.94
C THR A 186 6.03 -9.64 -14.21
N LYS A 187 5.36 -9.70 -15.35
CA LYS A 187 5.86 -9.10 -16.59
C LYS A 187 5.73 -7.57 -16.53
N LYS A 188 6.72 -6.84 -17.07
CA LYS A 188 6.72 -5.37 -17.11
C LYS A 188 5.46 -4.81 -17.79
N ALA A 189 5.01 -5.43 -18.88
CA ALA A 189 3.80 -5.02 -19.60
C ALA A 189 2.55 -5.08 -18.73
N ASN A 190 2.38 -6.14 -17.92
CA ASN A 190 1.24 -6.28 -17.00
C ASN A 190 1.25 -5.21 -15.92
N LEU A 191 2.42 -4.94 -15.33
CA LEU A 191 2.57 -3.85 -14.37
C LEU A 191 2.22 -2.49 -15.00
N GLN A 192 2.68 -2.21 -16.21
CA GLN A 192 2.36 -0.98 -16.92
C GLN A 192 0.86 -0.84 -17.19
N LYS A 193 0.19 -1.94 -17.58
CA LYS A 193 -1.28 -1.99 -17.77
C LYS A 193 -2.00 -1.66 -16.45
N THR A 194 -1.61 -2.28 -15.34
CA THR A 194 -2.17 -1.99 -14.02
C THR A 194 -2.01 -0.52 -13.63
N ILE A 195 -0.80 0.03 -13.80
CA ILE A 195 -0.51 1.45 -13.53
C ILE A 195 -1.40 2.37 -14.39
N LYS A 196 -1.54 2.05 -15.69
CA LYS A 196 -2.38 2.81 -16.62
C LYS A 196 -3.85 2.76 -16.18
N SER A 197 -4.37 1.59 -15.82
CA SER A 197 -5.77 1.42 -15.38
C SER A 197 -6.07 2.28 -14.14
N ILE A 198 -5.18 2.29 -13.14
CA ILE A 198 -5.34 3.13 -11.94
C ILE A 198 -5.28 4.62 -12.30
N LYS A 199 -4.33 5.04 -13.14
CA LYS A 199 -4.20 6.44 -13.56
C LYS A 199 -5.39 6.93 -14.38
N ASN A 200 -5.96 6.09 -15.24
CA ASN A 200 -7.10 6.44 -16.10
C ASN A 200 -8.35 6.82 -15.29
N VAL A 201 -8.54 6.24 -14.10
CA VAL A 201 -9.65 6.63 -13.20
C VAL A 201 -9.27 7.76 -12.24
N GLY A 202 -8.09 8.37 -12.41
CA GLY A 202 -7.58 9.44 -11.55
C GLY A 202 -7.01 8.95 -10.21
N GLY A 203 -6.78 7.63 -10.06
CA GLY A 203 -6.13 7.06 -8.88
C GLY A 203 -4.67 7.51 -8.78
N ARG A 204 -4.20 7.77 -7.55
CA ARG A 204 -2.82 8.14 -7.25
C ARG A 204 -2.00 6.91 -6.92
N ILE A 205 -0.77 6.83 -7.42
CA ILE A 205 0.16 5.73 -7.14
C ILE A 205 1.30 6.28 -6.30
N ALA A 206 1.44 5.77 -5.06
CA ALA A 206 2.57 6.05 -4.19
C ALA A 206 3.84 5.36 -4.66
N GLY A 207 3.72 4.15 -5.22
CA GLY A 207 4.88 3.41 -5.67
C GLY A 207 4.58 1.96 -6.00
N VAL A 208 5.64 1.24 -6.31
CA VAL A 208 5.62 -0.20 -6.59
C VAL A 208 6.50 -0.92 -5.57
N VAL A 209 5.99 -1.99 -4.98
CA VAL A 209 6.75 -2.87 -4.09
C VAL A 209 7.12 -4.14 -4.86
N LEU A 210 8.41 -4.38 -5.04
CA LEU A 210 8.92 -5.63 -5.57
C LEU A 210 9.07 -6.65 -4.45
N ASN A 211 8.17 -7.61 -4.42
CA ASN A 211 8.14 -8.69 -3.44
C ASN A 211 8.85 -9.97 -3.95
N LYS A 212 9.04 -10.94 -3.08
CA LYS A 212 9.65 -12.25 -3.38
C LYS A 212 11.07 -12.15 -3.96
N VAL A 213 11.79 -11.08 -3.68
CA VAL A 213 13.21 -10.97 -4.04
C VAL A 213 14.00 -11.94 -3.18
N PRO A 214 14.83 -12.84 -3.77
CA PRO A 214 15.70 -13.71 -2.99
C PRO A 214 16.65 -12.89 -2.11
N ILE A 215 16.67 -13.18 -0.84
CA ILE A 215 17.59 -12.53 0.11
C ILE A 215 18.83 -13.42 0.23
N ASP A 216 19.99 -12.91 -0.09
CA ASP A 216 21.26 -13.56 0.22
C ASP A 216 21.56 -13.35 1.72
N ALA A 217 21.16 -14.36 2.52
CA ALA A 217 21.28 -14.34 3.97
C ALA A 217 22.72 -14.05 4.44
N LYS A 218 23.72 -14.54 3.72
CA LYS A 218 25.16 -14.32 4.07
C LYS A 218 25.60 -12.87 3.87
N LYS A 219 25.05 -12.20 2.85
CA LYS A 219 25.36 -10.79 2.59
C LYS A 219 24.69 -9.87 3.59
N TYR A 220 23.48 -10.22 4.05
CA TYR A 220 22.74 -9.48 5.07
C TYR A 220 23.31 -9.65 6.48
N GLU A 221 23.73 -10.86 6.87
CA GLU A 221 24.36 -11.09 8.17
C GLU A 221 25.63 -10.24 8.35
N LYS A 222 26.50 -10.20 7.34
CA LYS A 222 27.69 -9.35 7.39
C LYS A 222 27.37 -7.86 7.56
N SER A 223 26.35 -7.35 6.88
CA SER A 223 25.94 -5.95 7.00
C SER A 223 25.31 -5.60 8.35
N TYR A 224 24.64 -6.57 8.99
CA TYR A 224 24.01 -6.38 10.30
C TYR A 224 25.01 -6.45 11.46
N TYR A 225 26.04 -7.28 11.37
CA TYR A 225 27.09 -7.37 12.39
C TYR A 225 27.98 -6.12 12.45
N TYR A 226 28.15 -5.38 11.37
CA TYR A 226 28.89 -4.09 11.43
C TYR A 226 28.15 -3.02 12.24
N GLY A 227 26.82 -3.08 12.35
CA GLY A 227 26.03 -2.15 13.17
C GLY A 227 26.00 -2.48 14.67
N SER A 228 26.20 -3.74 15.06
CA SER A 228 26.05 -4.19 16.46
C SER A 228 27.35 -4.16 17.27
N GLN A 229 28.51 -4.04 16.64
CA GLN A 229 29.80 -3.95 17.35
C GLN A 229 30.09 -2.57 17.96
N LEU A 230 29.25 -1.56 17.68
CA LEU A 230 29.43 -0.20 18.25
C LEU A 230 28.78 -0.01 19.64
N THR A 231 28.09 -1.01 20.18
CA THR A 231 27.33 -0.84 21.47
C THR A 231 27.83 -1.71 22.63
N THR A 232 28.92 -2.46 22.48
CA THR A 232 29.45 -3.29 23.60
C THR A 232 30.92 -2.99 23.91
N THR A 233 31.24 -1.73 24.23
CA THR A 233 32.48 -1.41 24.96
C THR A 233 32.21 -0.42 26.08
N ARG A 234 31.49 -0.91 27.10
CA ARG A 234 31.58 -0.29 28.42
C ARG A 234 31.79 -1.40 29.44
N GLY A 235 33.07 -1.66 29.74
CA GLY A 235 33.44 -2.46 30.89
C GLY A 235 34.49 -3.54 30.62
N LYS A 236 35.76 -3.18 30.34
CA LYS A 236 36.94 -3.77 30.97
C LYS A 236 38.15 -2.99 30.50
N ARG A 237 38.77 -2.26 31.46
CA ARG A 237 40.09 -1.71 31.32
C ARG A 237 41.09 -2.86 31.34
N GLU A 238 41.87 -3.01 30.26
CA GLU A 238 43.27 -3.45 30.35
C GLU A 238 44.02 -2.91 29.13
N ALA A 239 45.26 -2.50 29.41
CA ALA A 239 46.11 -1.67 28.62
C ALA A 239 46.63 -2.35 27.33
N GLY A 240 46.72 -1.57 26.25
CA GLY A 240 47.49 -2.04 25.09
C GLY A 240 47.23 -1.27 23.80
N ARG A 241 48.10 -0.28 23.53
CA ARG A 241 48.39 0.35 22.22
C ARG A 241 47.28 1.12 21.49
N ALA A 242 47.37 2.42 21.62
CA ALA A 242 46.72 3.39 20.76
C ALA A 242 47.13 3.19 19.29
N VAL A 243 46.16 2.85 18.44
CA VAL A 243 46.31 2.98 16.98
C VAL A 243 45.87 4.37 16.59
N SER A 244 46.75 5.09 15.92
CA SER A 244 46.60 6.50 15.53
C SER A 244 45.45 6.68 14.53
N LYS A 245 44.71 7.77 14.69
CA LYS A 245 43.62 8.23 13.82
C LYS A 245 44.01 8.51 12.35
N LYS A 246 45.28 8.33 12.00
CA LYS A 246 45.78 8.61 10.64
C LYS A 246 45.63 7.46 9.66
N ASP A 247 45.45 6.21 10.15
CA ASP A 247 45.44 5.05 9.25
C ASP A 247 44.03 4.73 8.68
N PHE A 248 43.03 5.52 9.08
CA PHE A 248 41.63 5.27 8.67
C PHE A 248 41.18 6.10 7.44
N PHE A 249 42.03 7.06 6.97
CA PHE A 249 41.64 7.99 5.88
C PHE A 249 42.38 7.77 4.56
N GLU A 250 43.31 6.81 4.46
CA GLU A 250 44.10 6.64 3.24
C GLU A 250 43.70 5.53 2.28
N GLU A 251 42.67 4.71 2.60
CA GLU A 251 42.23 3.62 1.71
C GLU A 251 40.97 3.90 0.87
N GLU A 252 40.30 5.06 1.00
CA GLU A 252 39.07 5.37 0.25
C GLU A 252 39.26 6.19 -1.04
N HIS A 253 40.50 6.45 -1.47
CA HIS A 253 40.73 7.24 -2.68
C HIS A 253 41.49 6.50 -3.77
N LYS A 254 41.01 5.32 -4.21
CA LYS A 254 41.45 4.76 -5.50
C LYS A 254 40.41 3.80 -6.07
N LYS A 255 39.39 4.33 -6.74
CA LYS A 255 38.81 3.83 -8.01
C LYS A 255 37.62 4.72 -8.42
N PRO A 256 37.54 5.18 -9.68
CA PRO A 256 36.53 6.12 -10.11
C PRO A 256 35.20 5.42 -10.33
N VAL A 257 34.13 6.03 -9.81
CA VAL A 257 32.73 5.67 -10.08
C VAL A 257 32.28 6.48 -11.30
N GLU A 258 32.53 5.98 -12.51
CA GLU A 258 32.10 6.66 -13.74
C GLU A 258 30.89 6.02 -14.44
N ASP A 259 30.40 4.85 -14.00
CA ASP A 259 29.37 4.13 -14.77
C ASP A 259 27.92 4.24 -14.25
N LYS A 260 27.64 5.10 -13.24
CA LYS A 260 26.28 5.21 -12.68
C LYS A 260 25.49 6.47 -13.06
N VAL A 261 26.10 7.42 -13.77
CA VAL A 261 25.47 8.73 -14.07
C VAL A 261 24.86 8.78 -15.47
N LYS A 262 25.11 7.80 -16.35
CA LYS A 262 24.58 7.82 -17.73
C LYS A 262 23.13 7.35 -17.88
N ILE A 263 22.55 6.65 -16.91
CA ILE A 263 21.18 6.12 -17.04
C ILE A 263 20.11 7.13 -16.60
N GLU A 264 20.44 8.07 -15.72
CA GLU A 264 19.45 9.07 -15.25
C GLU A 264 19.30 10.28 -16.19
N LYS A 265 20.22 10.51 -17.11
CA LYS A 265 20.16 11.67 -18.02
C LYS A 265 19.41 11.44 -19.33
N GLU A 266 19.12 10.22 -19.72
CA GLU A 266 18.33 9.95 -20.92
C GLU A 266 16.83 10.00 -20.70
N VAL A 267 16.34 9.92 -19.46
CA VAL A 267 14.88 9.98 -19.14
C VAL A 267 14.35 11.42 -19.05
N VAL A 268 15.22 12.41 -18.89
CA VAL A 268 14.82 13.82 -18.68
C VAL A 268 14.84 14.66 -19.96
N LYS A 269 15.37 14.16 -21.07
CA LYS A 269 15.55 14.96 -22.30
C LYS A 269 14.43 14.84 -23.34
N ASN A 270 13.39 14.04 -23.13
CA ASN A 270 12.28 13.86 -24.08
C ASN A 270 10.95 14.50 -23.64
N GLU A 271 10.97 15.42 -22.68
CA GLU A 271 9.78 16.21 -22.37
C GLU A 271 10.00 17.69 -22.76
N LYS A 272 10.02 17.97 -24.06
CA LYS A 272 9.74 19.31 -24.59
C LYS A 272 8.89 19.20 -25.84
N THR A 273 7.68 19.73 -25.68
CA THR A 273 6.77 20.26 -26.69
C THR A 273 6.27 19.32 -27.79
N GLU A 274 5.06 18.79 -27.58
CA GLU A 274 4.08 18.70 -28.66
C GLU A 274 2.67 18.89 -28.08
N GLU A 275 1.96 19.89 -28.62
CA GLU A 275 0.54 20.14 -28.37
C GLU A 275 -0.34 18.99 -28.89
N PRO A 276 -1.55 18.77 -28.32
CA PRO A 276 -2.32 17.57 -28.62
C PRO A 276 -2.96 17.65 -30.00
N LYS A 277 -2.44 16.91 -30.94
CA LYS A 277 -3.20 16.50 -32.12
C LYS A 277 -4.15 15.37 -31.74
N GLN A 278 -5.41 15.56 -32.06
CA GLN A 278 -6.47 14.57 -32.01
C GLN A 278 -5.98 13.25 -32.59
N ASN A 279 -6.00 12.21 -31.78
CA ASN A 279 -5.87 10.83 -32.24
C ASN A 279 -7.12 10.06 -31.82
N GLU A 280 -7.97 9.88 -32.82
CA GLU A 280 -8.91 8.77 -32.89
C GLU A 280 -8.15 7.43 -32.89
N LYS A 281 -8.79 6.42 -32.24
CA LYS A 281 -8.54 4.99 -32.35
C LYS A 281 -7.33 4.41 -31.61
N VAL A 282 -7.50 4.10 -30.33
CA VAL A 282 -7.17 2.78 -29.78
C VAL A 282 -8.37 2.36 -28.92
N GLU A 283 -9.41 1.89 -29.55
CA GLU A 283 -10.45 1.08 -28.93
C GLU A 283 -9.95 -0.36 -28.79
N ASN A 284 -10.28 -0.94 -27.62
CA ASN A 284 -10.56 -2.33 -27.39
C ASN A 284 -9.41 -3.32 -27.16
N ASP A 285 -9.22 -3.60 -25.86
CA ASP A 285 -8.91 -4.96 -25.37
C ASP A 285 -9.32 -5.15 -23.89
N MET A 286 -10.37 -4.47 -23.44
CA MET A 286 -11.03 -4.77 -22.17
C MET A 286 -12.34 -5.51 -22.41
N PRO A 287 -12.70 -6.51 -21.57
CA PRO A 287 -14.03 -7.12 -21.62
C PRO A 287 -15.13 -6.05 -21.50
N ASP A 288 -16.18 -6.12 -22.32
CA ASP A 288 -17.30 -5.17 -22.37
C ASP A 288 -17.86 -4.77 -20.99
N LYS A 289 -18.00 -5.74 -20.09
CA LYS A 289 -18.46 -5.48 -18.72
C LYS A 289 -17.52 -4.58 -17.92
N THR A 290 -16.23 -4.60 -18.19
CA THR A 290 -15.24 -3.77 -17.47
C THR A 290 -15.32 -2.32 -17.96
N GLN A 291 -15.55 -2.12 -19.27
CA GLN A 291 -15.74 -0.79 -19.85
C GLN A 291 -17.04 -0.16 -19.34
N GLU A 292 -18.11 -0.94 -19.25
CA GLU A 292 -19.40 -0.46 -18.77
C GLU A 292 -19.34 -0.07 -17.28
N ILE A 293 -18.70 -0.86 -16.43
CA ILE A 293 -18.50 -0.52 -15.01
C ILE A 293 -17.65 0.76 -14.87
N LEU A 294 -16.58 0.91 -15.64
CA LEU A 294 -15.76 2.10 -15.62
C LEU A 294 -16.52 3.34 -16.09
N ARG A 295 -17.41 3.20 -17.07
CA ARG A 295 -18.29 4.29 -17.52
C ARG A 295 -19.25 4.71 -16.39
N GLN A 296 -19.91 3.75 -15.76
CA GLN A 296 -20.82 4.01 -14.62
C GLN A 296 -20.12 4.68 -13.45
N VAL A 297 -18.86 4.25 -13.13
CA VAL A 297 -18.03 4.91 -12.12
C VAL A 297 -17.77 6.38 -12.47
N ASN A 298 -17.38 6.64 -13.71
CA ASN A 298 -17.08 8.00 -14.14
C ASN A 298 -18.32 8.90 -14.18
N GLU A 299 -19.46 8.40 -14.66
CA GLU A 299 -20.74 9.11 -14.67
C GLU A 299 -21.22 9.45 -13.25
N TYR A 300 -21.15 8.47 -12.34
CA TYR A 300 -21.51 8.68 -10.94
C TYR A 300 -20.63 9.75 -10.26
N LEU A 301 -19.33 9.68 -10.45
CA LEU A 301 -18.39 10.63 -9.86
C LEU A 301 -18.49 12.03 -10.47
N GLN A 302 -18.93 12.15 -11.72
CA GLN A 302 -19.26 13.44 -12.31
C GLN A 302 -20.55 14.05 -11.72
N GLN A 303 -21.57 13.24 -11.49
CA GLN A 303 -22.81 13.67 -10.84
C GLN A 303 -22.54 14.19 -9.41
N GLU A 304 -21.75 13.47 -8.62
CA GLU A 304 -21.37 13.91 -7.27
C GLU A 304 -20.56 15.22 -7.28
N ARG A 305 -19.68 15.41 -8.27
CA ARG A 305 -18.97 16.68 -8.43
C ARG A 305 -19.91 17.86 -8.74
N ASN A 306 -20.91 17.63 -9.56
CA ASN A 306 -21.88 18.67 -9.91
C ASN A 306 -22.75 19.01 -8.69
N ASN A 307 -23.21 18.02 -7.93
CA ASN A 307 -23.97 18.22 -6.70
C ASN A 307 -23.19 18.99 -5.62
N LEU A 308 -21.87 18.72 -5.50
CA LEU A 308 -20.98 19.44 -4.58
C LEU A 308 -20.69 20.88 -5.00
N ASN A 309 -20.72 21.16 -6.30
CA ASN A 309 -20.54 22.50 -6.83
C ASN A 309 -21.82 23.33 -6.72
N ASP A 310 -22.98 22.71 -6.86
CA ASP A 310 -24.28 23.39 -6.71
C ASP A 310 -24.56 23.75 -5.25
N THR A 311 -24.18 22.87 -4.29
CA THR A 311 -24.27 23.17 -2.84
C THR A 311 -23.30 24.26 -2.38
N LYS A 312 -22.26 24.59 -3.15
CA LYS A 312 -21.33 25.70 -2.87
C LYS A 312 -21.76 27.02 -3.51
N ARG A 313 -22.75 27.04 -4.40
CA ARG A 313 -23.31 28.26 -5.02
C ARG A 313 -24.50 28.83 -4.25
N ASP A 314 -25.10 28.02 -3.39
CA ASP A 314 -26.28 28.40 -2.59
C ASP A 314 -25.95 28.78 -1.12
N ASN A 315 -24.66 28.93 -0.79
CA ASN A 315 -24.12 29.51 0.44
C ASN A 315 -23.10 30.59 0.09
#